data_fe8d508e289bd4a292772b90632b279f
#
_entry.id   fe8d508e289bd4a292772b90632b279f
#
_cell.length_a   1.000
_cell.length_b   1.000
_cell.length_c   1.000
_cell.angle_alpha   90.00
_cell.angle_beta   90.00
_cell.angle_gamma   90.00
#
_symmetry.space_group_name_H-M   'P 1'
#
loop_
_entity.id
_entity.type
_entity.pdbx_description
1 polymer ?
#
loop_
_entity_poly.entity_id
_entity_poly.type
_entity_poly.pdbx_seq_one_letter_code
_entity_poly.pdbx_strand_id
1 'polypeptide(L)'
;SQQGGGSPMIRGFESSRVLLVMDNVKMNNLIYRAGHLQNIITVDPSILERVEVLYGPSSVSYGSDALGGVVAFRSKNPVLGDGGKTLFSGNAFMRYGSANQETTGHVDFNIGGERFASLTSLSYSNFGDLRSGRRKNPFLKDDEYISRPYEVIRENGEDLLIGNSKDWHQPGSGYMQYDLMQKFLFKPDDRFRHLLNFQFSN
;
A
#
# COMPACT_ATOMS: atom_id res chain seq x y z
N SER A 1 0.97 13.12 -2.59
CA SER A 1 1.18 11.82 -3.26
C SER A 1 0.20 11.72 -4.41
N GLN A 2 0.67 11.27 -5.55
CA GLN A 2 -0.17 10.95 -6.69
C GLN A 2 -0.68 9.51 -6.53
N GLN A 3 -1.85 9.22 -7.08
CA GLN A 3 -2.35 7.87 -7.23
C GLN A 3 -1.29 7.04 -8.00
N GLY A 4 -0.94 5.85 -7.50
CA GLY A 4 0.11 5.01 -8.09
C GLY A 4 1.53 5.26 -7.55
N GLY A 5 1.72 6.12 -6.56
CA GLY A 5 3.01 6.34 -5.92
C GLY A 5 2.91 7.11 -4.62
N GLY A 6 3.67 6.70 -3.63
CA GLY A 6 3.73 7.39 -2.34
C GLY A 6 5.04 7.11 -1.62
N SER A 7 5.78 8.16 -1.30
CA SER A 7 6.92 8.10 -0.39
C SER A 7 6.55 8.80 0.90
N PRO A 8 6.66 8.15 2.05
CA PRO A 8 6.39 8.80 3.32
C PRO A 8 7.44 9.87 3.60
N MET A 9 7.00 10.96 4.22
CA MET A 9 7.85 12.03 4.70
C MET A 9 7.78 12.09 6.22
N ILE A 10 8.92 12.07 6.89
CA ILE A 10 9.03 12.17 8.35
C ILE A 10 9.96 13.34 8.68
N ARG A 11 9.43 14.39 9.31
CA ARG A 11 10.20 15.58 9.75
C ARG A 11 11.09 16.18 8.65
N GLY A 12 10.60 16.26 7.42
CA GLY A 12 11.34 16.77 6.27
C GLY A 12 12.30 15.77 5.60
N PHE A 13 12.44 14.56 6.15
CA PHE A 13 13.16 13.48 5.49
C PHE A 13 12.20 12.67 4.62
N GLU A 14 12.59 12.40 3.39
CA GLU A 14 11.83 11.63 2.41
C GLU A 14 12.72 10.67 1.63
N SER A 15 12.14 9.87 0.77
CA SER A 15 12.83 8.99 -0.17
C SER A 15 13.71 7.96 0.55
N SER A 16 14.98 7.88 0.19
CA SER A 16 15.96 6.92 0.72
C SER A 16 16.31 7.10 2.20
N ARG A 17 15.83 8.17 2.84
CA ARG A 17 16.13 8.48 4.25
C ARG A 17 15.05 8.01 5.21
N VAL A 18 13.90 7.57 4.71
CA VAL A 18 12.81 6.95 5.48
C VAL A 18 12.70 5.49 5.07
N LEU A 19 13.01 4.60 5.99
CA LEU A 19 12.99 3.18 5.74
C LEU A 19 11.58 2.61 5.91
N LEU A 20 11.11 1.85 4.92
CA LEU A 20 9.89 1.04 5.03
C LEU A 20 10.25 -0.41 5.37
N VAL A 21 9.56 -0.97 6.34
CA VAL A 21 9.77 -2.34 6.79
C VAL A 21 8.42 -3.06 6.88
N MET A 22 8.30 -4.22 6.26
CA MET A 22 7.13 -5.08 6.34
C MET A 22 7.48 -6.39 7.06
N ASP A 23 6.86 -6.65 8.21
CA ASP A 23 7.11 -7.84 9.04
C ASP A 23 8.62 -8.10 9.29
N ASN A 24 9.38 -7.07 9.61
CA ASN A 24 10.85 -7.04 9.81
C ASN A 24 11.69 -7.20 8.53
N VAL A 25 11.09 -7.24 7.35
CA VAL A 25 11.80 -7.25 6.08
C VAL A 25 11.83 -5.83 5.51
N LYS A 26 13.03 -5.34 5.16
CA LYS A 26 13.19 -4.04 4.50
C LYS A 26 12.55 -4.09 3.10
N MET A 27 11.73 -3.10 2.81
CA MET A 27 11.10 -2.96 1.51
C MET A 27 12.05 -2.24 0.54
N ASN A 28 13.05 -2.95 0.06
CA ASN A 28 13.99 -2.42 -0.92
C ASN A 28 13.59 -2.89 -2.32
N ASN A 29 12.87 -2.05 -3.03
CA ASN A 29 12.56 -2.31 -4.44
C ASN A 29 13.74 -1.88 -5.32
N LEU A 30 14.16 -2.76 -6.23
CA LEU A 30 15.25 -2.48 -7.20
C LEU A 30 14.84 -1.55 -8.33
N ILE A 31 13.56 -1.26 -8.49
CA ILE A 31 13.01 -0.39 -9.53
C ILE A 31 12.72 0.99 -8.93
N TYR A 32 13.49 1.99 -9.32
CA TYR A 32 13.44 3.32 -8.74
C TYR A 32 12.89 4.35 -9.71
N ARG A 33 12.04 5.25 -9.19
CA ARG A 33 11.75 6.52 -9.82
C ARG A 33 12.43 7.63 -9.02
N ALA A 34 13.36 8.36 -9.63
CA ALA A 34 13.98 9.58 -9.08
C ALA A 34 14.50 9.42 -7.63
N GLY A 35 15.15 8.29 -7.31
CA GLY A 35 15.69 8.04 -5.96
C GLY A 35 14.67 7.60 -4.90
N HIS A 36 13.40 7.39 -5.26
CA HIS A 36 12.38 6.85 -4.38
C HIS A 36 12.45 5.33 -4.37
N LEU A 37 13.26 4.79 -3.48
CA LEU A 37 13.55 3.36 -3.35
C LEU A 37 12.37 2.51 -2.90
N GLN A 38 11.36 3.14 -2.32
CA GLN A 38 10.30 2.45 -1.60
C GLN A 38 8.96 3.06 -1.98
N ASN A 39 8.00 2.20 -2.25
CA ASN A 39 6.66 2.62 -2.59
C ASN A 39 5.66 1.98 -1.63
N ILE A 40 4.99 2.82 -0.83
CA ILE A 40 3.97 2.39 0.12
C ILE A 40 2.73 1.80 -0.56
N ILE A 41 2.55 2.06 -1.84
CA ILE A 41 1.37 1.57 -2.58
C ILE A 41 1.29 0.06 -2.68
N THR A 42 2.43 -0.63 -2.60
CA THR A 42 2.49 -2.10 -2.61
C THR A 42 2.09 -2.74 -1.28
N VAL A 43 1.78 -1.91 -0.27
CA VAL A 43 1.28 -2.39 1.02
C VAL A 43 -0.23 -2.33 1.02
N ASP A 44 -0.88 -3.49 1.03
CA ASP A 44 -2.33 -3.57 1.24
C ASP A 44 -2.68 -3.18 2.68
N PRO A 45 -3.40 -2.07 2.91
CA PRO A 45 -3.77 -1.66 4.25
C PRO A 45 -4.73 -2.63 4.94
N SER A 46 -5.44 -3.47 4.19
CA SER A 46 -6.44 -4.41 4.72
C SER A 46 -5.83 -5.56 5.52
N ILE A 47 -4.58 -5.92 5.20
CA ILE A 47 -3.85 -6.98 5.90
C ILE A 47 -3.11 -6.49 7.14
N LEU A 48 -3.04 -5.19 7.36
CA LEU A 48 -2.26 -4.64 8.46
C LEU A 48 -2.97 -4.83 9.79
N GLU A 49 -2.22 -5.27 10.79
CA GLU A 49 -2.60 -5.26 12.19
C GLU A 49 -2.31 -3.89 12.81
N ARG A 50 -1.11 -3.34 12.50
CA ARG A 50 -0.69 -2.02 12.98
C ARG A 50 0.43 -1.44 12.13
N VAL A 51 0.61 -0.12 12.27
CA VAL A 51 1.73 0.62 11.69
C VAL A 51 2.47 1.34 12.82
N GLU A 52 3.78 1.16 12.87
CA GLU A 52 4.66 1.77 13.87
C GLU A 52 5.57 2.78 13.17
N VAL A 53 5.64 4.02 13.67
CA VAL A 53 6.57 5.03 13.19
C VAL A 53 7.67 5.22 14.23
N LEU A 54 8.88 4.83 13.87
CA LEU A 54 10.06 4.91 14.75
C LEU A 54 10.97 6.04 14.25
N TYR A 55 11.37 6.89 15.15
CA TYR A 55 12.28 8.00 14.84
C TYR A 55 13.26 8.26 15.99
N GLY A 56 14.33 9.00 15.69
CA GLY A 56 15.40 9.25 16.66
C GLY A 56 16.24 8.00 16.95
N PRO A 57 16.71 7.79 18.19
CA PRO A 57 17.62 6.69 18.52
C PRO A 57 17.08 5.30 18.18
N SER A 58 15.76 5.12 18.20
CA SER A 58 15.10 3.84 17.90
C SER A 58 15.28 3.41 16.45
N SER A 59 15.48 4.35 15.52
CA SER A 59 15.67 4.04 14.10
C SER A 59 17.06 3.50 13.79
N VAL A 60 18.04 3.77 14.64
CA VAL A 60 19.45 3.35 14.46
C VAL A 60 19.58 1.82 14.40
N SER A 61 18.71 1.08 15.09
CA SER A 61 18.71 -0.38 15.06
C SER A 61 18.40 -0.96 13.67
N TYR A 62 17.84 -0.15 12.76
CA TYR A 62 17.52 -0.55 11.38
C TYR A 62 18.61 -0.20 10.37
N GLY A 63 19.66 0.52 10.78
CA GLY A 63 20.82 0.87 9.95
C GLY A 63 20.75 2.27 9.35
N SER A 64 21.73 2.56 8.46
CA SER A 64 21.96 3.89 7.86
C SER A 64 20.78 4.42 7.05
N ASP A 65 19.97 3.55 6.48
CA ASP A 65 18.84 3.94 5.62
C ASP A 65 17.66 4.53 6.42
N ALA A 66 17.72 4.42 7.74
CA ALA A 66 16.69 4.90 8.66
C ALA A 66 16.99 6.28 9.26
N LEU A 67 17.72 7.14 8.56
CA LEU A 67 18.19 8.44 9.05
C LEU A 67 17.02 9.36 9.47
N GLY A 68 15.98 9.41 8.68
CA GLY A 68 14.75 10.17 8.96
C GLY A 68 13.76 9.44 9.85
N GLY A 69 13.85 8.12 9.89
CA GLY A 69 12.96 7.24 10.64
C GLY A 69 12.62 5.97 9.90
N VAL A 70 11.79 5.15 10.55
CA VAL A 70 11.28 3.88 10.01
C VAL A 70 9.76 3.88 10.09
N VAL A 71 9.11 3.44 9.02
CA VAL A 71 7.70 3.06 9.04
C VAL A 71 7.64 1.53 8.98
N ALA A 72 7.28 0.92 10.09
CA ALA A 72 7.18 -0.52 10.22
C ALA A 72 5.71 -0.96 10.13
N PHE A 73 5.41 -1.70 9.09
CA PHE A 73 4.12 -2.34 8.87
C PHE A 73 4.12 -3.72 9.51
N ARG A 74 3.11 -4.02 10.30
CA ARG A 74 2.88 -5.33 10.89
C ARG A 74 1.60 -5.89 10.34
N SER A 75 1.71 -6.96 9.57
CA SER A 75 0.53 -7.63 9.04
C SER A 75 -0.07 -8.62 10.05
N LYS A 76 -1.36 -8.90 9.91
CA LYS A 76 -2.07 -9.87 10.74
C LYS A 76 -1.33 -11.21 10.81
N ASN A 77 -1.39 -11.88 11.95
CA ASN A 77 -0.80 -13.19 12.15
C ASN A 77 -1.87 -14.28 12.27
N PRO A 78 -1.55 -15.52 11.84
CA PRO A 78 -2.41 -16.66 12.07
C PRO A 78 -2.64 -16.89 13.57
N VAL A 79 -3.87 -17.22 13.94
CA VAL A 79 -4.30 -17.49 15.31
C VAL A 79 -4.62 -18.98 15.42
N LEU A 80 -4.03 -19.65 16.42
CA LEU A 80 -4.30 -21.05 16.72
C LEU A 80 -5.70 -21.22 17.36
N GLY A 81 -6.25 -22.40 17.22
CA GLY A 81 -7.42 -22.81 18.00
C GLY A 81 -7.07 -23.10 19.45
N ASP A 82 -8.07 -23.11 20.31
CA ASP A 82 -7.93 -23.37 21.73
C ASP A 82 -8.74 -24.60 22.16
N GLY A 83 -8.20 -25.35 23.13
CA GLY A 83 -8.87 -26.49 23.74
C GLY A 83 -9.24 -27.62 22.76
N GLY A 84 -8.43 -27.87 21.73
CA GLY A 84 -8.67 -28.91 20.72
C GLY A 84 -9.75 -28.54 19.70
N LYS A 85 -10.29 -27.33 19.74
CA LYS A 85 -11.28 -26.83 18.79
C LYS A 85 -10.60 -26.07 17.65
N THR A 86 -11.05 -26.32 16.43
CA THR A 86 -10.62 -25.52 15.27
C THR A 86 -11.27 -24.14 15.33
N LEU A 87 -10.43 -23.11 15.26
CA LEU A 87 -10.85 -21.72 15.13
C LEU A 87 -11.00 -21.39 13.64
N PHE A 88 -12.17 -20.90 13.25
CA PHE A 88 -12.38 -20.27 11.96
C PHE A 88 -12.82 -18.82 12.17
N SER A 89 -12.11 -17.88 11.54
CA SER A 89 -12.49 -16.47 11.55
C SER A 89 -12.13 -15.84 10.22
N GLY A 90 -12.83 -14.79 9.83
CA GLY A 90 -12.57 -14.10 8.58
C GLY A 90 -13.29 -12.78 8.48
N ASN A 91 -12.84 -11.94 7.55
CA ASN A 91 -13.46 -10.68 7.22
C ASN A 91 -13.59 -10.57 5.71
N ALA A 92 -14.64 -9.89 5.27
CA ALA A 92 -14.81 -9.51 3.88
C ALA A 92 -15.44 -8.13 3.82
N PHE A 93 -14.99 -7.31 2.88
CA PHE A 93 -15.64 -6.03 2.60
C PHE A 93 -15.54 -5.65 1.12
N MET A 94 -16.43 -4.77 0.70
CA MET A 94 -16.36 -4.08 -0.57
C MET A 94 -16.43 -2.57 -0.30
N ARG A 95 -15.63 -1.80 -1.03
CA ARG A 95 -15.58 -0.35 -0.96
C ARG A 95 -15.72 0.25 -2.34
N TYR A 96 -16.51 1.30 -2.45
CA TYR A 96 -16.62 2.13 -3.64
C TYR A 96 -16.31 3.59 -3.31
N GLY A 97 -15.38 4.18 -4.06
CA GLY A 97 -15.01 5.58 -3.97
C GLY A 97 -15.41 6.35 -5.23
N SER A 98 -16.34 7.30 -5.12
CA SER A 98 -16.84 8.04 -6.29
C SER A 98 -15.83 9.05 -6.85
N ALA A 99 -14.87 9.52 -6.04
CA ALA A 99 -13.90 10.54 -6.45
C ALA A 99 -12.99 10.07 -7.59
N ASN A 100 -12.52 8.84 -7.52
CA ASN A 100 -11.64 8.20 -8.51
C ASN A 100 -12.24 6.90 -9.06
N GLN A 101 -13.53 6.68 -8.87
CA GLN A 101 -14.22 5.45 -9.26
C GLN A 101 -13.55 4.18 -8.72
N GLU A 102 -12.99 4.28 -7.51
CA GLU A 102 -12.34 3.17 -6.85
C GLU A 102 -13.34 2.06 -6.54
N THR A 103 -13.01 0.83 -6.89
CA THR A 103 -13.71 -0.37 -6.45
C THR A 103 -12.68 -1.30 -5.81
N THR A 104 -12.84 -1.56 -4.52
CA THR A 104 -11.96 -2.45 -3.76
C THR A 104 -12.77 -3.57 -3.14
N GLY A 105 -12.33 -4.81 -3.34
CA GLY A 105 -12.83 -6.00 -2.67
C GLY A 105 -11.73 -6.66 -1.87
N HIS A 106 -12.04 -7.10 -0.65
CA HIS A 106 -11.09 -7.77 0.23
C HIS A 106 -11.76 -8.94 0.94
N VAL A 107 -11.01 -10.01 1.10
CA VAL A 107 -11.37 -11.15 1.94
C VAL A 107 -10.13 -11.67 2.65
N ASP A 108 -10.24 -11.88 3.96
CA ASP A 108 -9.26 -12.63 4.72
C ASP A 108 -9.94 -13.71 5.58
N PHE A 109 -9.25 -14.83 5.78
CA PHE A 109 -9.73 -15.88 6.66
C PHE A 109 -8.58 -16.61 7.34
N ASN A 110 -8.81 -16.96 8.60
CA ASN A 110 -7.91 -17.73 9.45
C ASN A 110 -8.53 -19.09 9.77
N ILE A 111 -7.73 -20.13 9.62
CA ILE A 111 -8.07 -21.48 10.06
C ILE A 111 -6.99 -21.91 11.04
N GLY A 112 -7.35 -22.09 12.30
CA GLY A 112 -6.42 -22.45 13.37
C GLY A 112 -6.80 -23.76 14.05
N GLY A 113 -5.91 -24.73 13.98
CA GLY A 113 -5.94 -25.92 14.84
C GLY A 113 -5.06 -25.71 16.08
N GLU A 114 -4.82 -26.77 16.84
CA GLU A 114 -4.04 -26.74 18.09
C GLU A 114 -2.59 -26.35 17.90
N ARG A 115 -1.94 -26.81 16.83
CA ARG A 115 -0.51 -26.60 16.56
C ARG A 115 -0.21 -25.95 15.24
N PHE A 116 -1.20 -25.81 14.38
CA PHE A 116 -1.05 -25.25 13.04
C PHE A 116 -2.18 -24.25 12.79
N ALA A 117 -1.83 -23.12 12.21
CA ALA A 117 -2.78 -22.13 11.72
C ALA A 117 -2.38 -21.58 10.36
N SER A 118 -3.36 -21.21 9.59
CA SER A 118 -3.22 -20.61 8.26
C SER A 118 -4.06 -19.34 8.18
N LEU A 119 -3.46 -18.27 7.69
CA LEU A 119 -4.14 -17.01 7.39
C LEU A 119 -3.94 -16.71 5.90
N THR A 120 -5.03 -16.60 5.17
CA THR A 120 -5.08 -16.24 3.77
C THR A 120 -5.76 -14.89 3.61
N SER A 121 -5.21 -14.01 2.79
CA SER A 121 -5.79 -12.72 2.47
C SER A 121 -5.66 -12.43 0.99
N LEU A 122 -6.73 -11.91 0.40
CA LEU A 122 -6.84 -11.55 -1.00
C LEU A 122 -7.48 -10.17 -1.10
N SER A 123 -6.88 -9.29 -1.86
CA SER A 123 -7.43 -7.97 -2.18
C SER A 123 -7.36 -7.70 -3.67
N TYR A 124 -8.39 -7.07 -4.17
CA TYR A 124 -8.45 -6.52 -5.50
C TYR A 124 -8.88 -5.07 -5.43
N SER A 125 -8.13 -4.20 -6.07
CA SER A 125 -8.44 -2.77 -6.16
C SER A 125 -8.34 -2.30 -7.60
N ASN A 126 -9.37 -1.61 -8.04
CA ASN A 126 -9.41 -0.94 -9.34
C ASN A 126 -9.65 0.55 -9.09
N PHE A 127 -8.71 1.36 -9.54
CA PHE A 127 -8.75 2.81 -9.41
C PHE A 127 -8.92 3.43 -10.80
N GLY A 128 -10.00 4.16 -10.99
CA GLY A 128 -10.19 4.98 -12.17
C GLY A 128 -9.31 6.23 -12.13
N ASP A 129 -9.36 7.00 -13.19
CA ASP A 129 -8.57 8.23 -13.29
C ASP A 129 -8.93 9.27 -12.24
N LEU A 130 -7.91 9.99 -11.79
CA LEU A 130 -8.05 11.09 -10.83
C LEU A 130 -8.93 12.22 -11.38
N ARG A 131 -9.77 12.75 -10.51
CA ARG A 131 -10.66 13.87 -10.81
C ARG A 131 -10.47 14.96 -9.77
N SER A 132 -10.27 16.18 -10.24
CA SER A 132 -10.24 17.36 -9.38
C SER A 132 -11.66 17.90 -9.14
N GLY A 133 -11.84 18.69 -8.07
CA GLY A 133 -13.05 19.45 -7.86
C GLY A 133 -13.21 20.53 -8.94
N ARG A 134 -14.45 20.78 -9.38
CA ARG A 134 -14.76 21.81 -10.40
C ARG A 134 -14.96 23.22 -9.80
N ARG A 135 -14.98 23.33 -8.47
CA ARG A 135 -15.17 24.63 -7.81
C ARG A 135 -13.84 25.37 -7.78
N LYS A 136 -13.86 26.61 -8.24
CA LYS A 136 -12.72 27.53 -8.10
C LYS A 136 -12.37 27.70 -6.62
N ASN A 137 -11.07 27.68 -6.33
CA ASN A 137 -10.61 28.00 -4.98
C ASN A 137 -10.68 29.53 -4.81
N PRO A 138 -11.50 30.07 -3.88
CA PRO A 138 -11.65 31.51 -3.71
C PRO A 138 -10.38 32.21 -3.23
N PHE A 139 -9.38 31.45 -2.76
CA PHE A 139 -8.09 31.97 -2.29
C PHE A 139 -6.99 31.97 -3.37
N LEU A 140 -7.26 31.38 -4.54
CA LEU A 140 -6.33 31.36 -5.68
C LEU A 140 -6.87 32.31 -6.75
N LYS A 141 -6.06 33.27 -7.16
CA LYS A 141 -6.43 34.27 -8.17
C LYS A 141 -6.41 33.72 -9.59
N ASP A 142 -5.65 32.66 -9.84
CA ASP A 142 -5.42 32.08 -11.16
C ASP A 142 -6.03 30.68 -11.24
N ASP A 143 -6.91 30.47 -12.24
CA ASP A 143 -7.56 29.18 -12.51
C ASP A 143 -6.58 28.09 -12.97
N GLU A 144 -5.34 28.46 -13.32
CA GLU A 144 -4.33 27.57 -13.90
C GLU A 144 -3.90 26.41 -12.97
N TYR A 145 -4.04 26.57 -11.65
CA TYR A 145 -3.61 25.55 -10.69
C TYR A 145 -4.57 24.36 -10.51
N ILE A 146 -5.79 24.46 -11.04
CA ILE A 146 -6.84 23.44 -10.82
C ILE A 146 -7.14 22.70 -12.11
N SER A 147 -6.85 23.29 -13.28
CA SER A 147 -7.14 22.70 -14.58
C SER A 147 -5.94 21.99 -15.18
N ARG A 148 -6.22 20.92 -15.91
CA ARG A 148 -5.25 20.25 -16.77
C ARG A 148 -5.66 20.45 -18.23
N PRO A 149 -5.29 21.57 -18.82
CA PRO A 149 -5.77 21.98 -20.14
C PRO A 149 -5.26 21.08 -21.27
N TYR A 150 -4.19 20.32 -20.99
CA TYR A 150 -3.59 19.45 -21.97
C TYR A 150 -3.45 18.02 -21.45
N GLU A 151 -3.49 17.06 -22.35
CA GLU A 151 -3.14 15.66 -22.12
C GLU A 151 -2.10 15.20 -23.16
N VAL A 152 -1.30 14.21 -22.79
CA VAL A 152 -0.31 13.61 -23.68
C VAL A 152 -0.87 12.31 -24.20
N ILE A 153 -0.97 12.20 -25.53
CA ILE A 153 -1.27 10.93 -26.21
C ILE A 153 -0.03 10.45 -26.97
N ARG A 154 0.12 9.13 -27.08
CA ARG A 154 1.20 8.56 -27.88
C ARG A 154 0.66 8.07 -29.20
N GLU A 155 1.11 8.68 -30.28
CA GLU A 155 0.72 8.34 -31.64
C GLU A 155 1.97 8.13 -32.51
N ASN A 156 2.03 7.01 -33.22
CA ASN A 156 3.19 6.63 -34.06
C ASN A 156 4.56 6.63 -33.36
N GLY A 157 4.57 6.42 -32.04
CA GLY A 157 5.80 6.42 -31.24
C GLY A 157 6.22 7.80 -30.71
N GLU A 158 5.51 8.86 -31.05
CA GLU A 158 5.73 10.23 -30.58
C GLU A 158 4.69 10.63 -29.53
N ASP A 159 5.11 11.44 -28.58
CA ASP A 159 4.22 11.99 -27.55
C ASP A 159 3.66 13.33 -28.04
N LEU A 160 2.34 13.36 -28.28
CA LEU A 160 1.62 14.55 -28.75
C LEU A 160 0.86 15.20 -27.62
N LEU A 161 0.98 16.51 -27.51
CA LEU A 161 0.22 17.32 -26.56
C LEU A 161 -1.08 17.75 -27.22
N ILE A 162 -2.22 17.26 -26.69
CA ILE A 162 -3.55 17.63 -27.18
C ILE A 162 -4.36 18.36 -26.12
N GLY A 163 -5.35 19.15 -26.55
CA GLY A 163 -6.25 19.83 -25.63
C GLY A 163 -7.12 18.85 -24.86
N ASN A 164 -7.11 18.94 -23.54
CA ASN A 164 -7.98 18.14 -22.67
C ASN A 164 -9.37 18.79 -22.58
N SER A 165 -10.36 18.14 -23.15
CA SER A 165 -11.77 18.60 -23.11
C SER A 165 -12.38 18.55 -21.70
N LYS A 166 -11.75 17.81 -20.76
CA LYS A 166 -12.17 17.64 -19.37
C LYS A 166 -11.00 18.01 -18.44
N ASP A 167 -10.70 19.28 -18.35
CA ASP A 167 -9.59 19.84 -17.59
C ASP A 167 -9.53 19.41 -16.10
N TRP A 168 -10.64 18.94 -15.55
CA TRP A 168 -10.79 18.39 -14.21
C TRP A 168 -10.44 16.89 -14.10
N HIS A 169 -10.12 16.24 -15.21
CA HIS A 169 -9.84 14.80 -15.32
C HIS A 169 -8.38 14.57 -15.70
N GLN A 170 -7.71 13.64 -15.07
CA GLN A 170 -6.33 13.24 -15.37
C GLN A 170 -6.29 11.88 -16.03
N PRO A 171 -6.35 11.81 -17.38
CA PRO A 171 -6.30 10.56 -18.11
C PRO A 171 -5.02 9.77 -17.80
N GLY A 172 -5.12 8.44 -17.78
CA GLY A 172 -3.98 7.54 -17.59
C GLY A 172 -3.42 7.52 -16.17
N SER A 173 -4.14 8.02 -15.17
CA SER A 173 -3.75 7.92 -13.76
C SER A 173 -4.39 6.73 -13.03
N GLY A 174 -5.35 6.06 -13.67
CA GLY A 174 -5.98 4.85 -13.15
C GLY A 174 -5.04 3.65 -13.18
N TYR A 175 -5.25 2.70 -12.25
CA TYR A 175 -4.50 1.45 -12.18
C TYR A 175 -5.30 0.37 -11.47
N MET A 176 -4.87 -0.88 -11.63
CA MET A 176 -5.40 -2.03 -10.92
C MET A 176 -4.30 -2.61 -10.03
N GLN A 177 -4.70 -3.19 -8.90
CA GLN A 177 -3.79 -3.83 -7.97
C GLN A 177 -4.41 -5.12 -7.44
N TYR A 178 -3.58 -6.15 -7.35
CA TYR A 178 -3.89 -7.44 -6.73
C TYR A 178 -2.91 -7.70 -5.60
N ASP A 179 -3.43 -8.00 -4.43
CA ASP A 179 -2.63 -8.32 -3.27
C ASP A 179 -3.01 -9.69 -2.74
N LEU A 180 -2.00 -10.51 -2.47
CA LEU A 180 -2.12 -11.82 -1.87
C LEU A 180 -1.19 -11.90 -0.66
N MET A 181 -1.70 -12.36 0.47
CA MET A 181 -0.89 -12.75 1.62
C MET A 181 -1.29 -14.15 2.08
N GLN A 182 -0.28 -15.00 2.29
CA GLN A 182 -0.44 -16.32 2.88
C GLN A 182 0.55 -16.47 4.03
N LYS A 183 0.03 -16.73 5.23
CA LYS A 183 0.86 -17.05 6.40
C LYS A 183 0.51 -18.40 6.96
N PHE A 184 1.54 -19.12 7.37
CA PHE A 184 1.43 -20.39 8.08
C PHE A 184 2.15 -20.29 9.42
N LEU A 185 1.46 -20.67 10.47
CA LEU A 185 2.02 -20.77 11.80
C LEU A 185 2.05 -22.24 12.21
N PHE A 186 3.22 -22.73 12.61
CA PHE A 186 3.39 -24.04 13.18
C PHE A 186 4.06 -23.96 14.54
N LYS A 187 3.38 -24.45 15.57
CA LYS A 187 3.84 -24.47 16.95
C LYS A 187 3.83 -25.94 17.43
N PRO A 188 4.91 -26.70 17.20
CA PRO A 188 4.99 -28.11 17.61
C PRO A 188 4.89 -28.28 19.12
N ASP A 189 5.47 -27.36 19.88
CA ASP A 189 5.46 -27.28 21.34
C ASP A 189 5.55 -25.82 21.83
N ASP A 190 5.64 -25.59 23.13
CA ASP A 190 5.69 -24.23 23.68
C ASP A 190 7.05 -23.53 23.48
N ARG A 191 8.09 -24.25 23.10
CA ARG A 191 9.44 -23.70 22.91
C ARG A 191 9.68 -23.19 21.49
N PHE A 192 9.00 -23.79 20.50
CA PHE A 192 9.25 -23.49 19.08
C PHE A 192 8.00 -22.91 18.43
N ARG A 193 8.22 -21.86 17.67
CA ARG A 193 7.20 -21.22 16.83
C ARG A 193 7.81 -20.92 15.48
N HIS A 194 7.26 -21.50 14.43
CA HIS A 194 7.66 -21.27 13.05
C HIS A 194 6.56 -20.48 12.34
N LEU A 195 6.96 -19.37 11.73
CA LEU A 195 6.05 -18.54 10.93
C LEU A 195 6.63 -18.45 9.51
N LEU A 196 5.87 -18.94 8.53
CA LEU A 196 6.16 -18.75 7.12
C LEU A 196 5.23 -17.65 6.61
N ASN A 197 5.77 -16.65 5.91
CA ASN A 197 5.04 -15.53 5.34
C ASN A 197 5.37 -15.41 3.86
N PHE A 198 4.35 -15.42 3.03
CA PHE A 198 4.41 -15.14 1.60
C PHE A 198 3.49 -13.96 1.29
N GLN A 199 4.02 -12.97 0.57
CA GLN A 199 3.27 -11.79 0.14
C GLN A 199 3.57 -11.51 -1.32
N PHE A 200 2.54 -11.14 -2.07
CA PHE A 200 2.61 -10.74 -3.47
C PHE A 200 1.71 -9.53 -3.68
N SER A 201 2.22 -8.53 -4.38
CA SER A 201 1.48 -7.35 -4.83
C SER A 201 1.89 -7.03 -6.27
N ASN A 202 0.92 -6.72 -7.13
CA ASN A 202 1.15 -6.37 -8.53
C ASN A 202 0.26 -5.19 -8.94
#